data_bda25f6e3895f36f3189f500a454b335
#
_entry.id   bda25f6e3895f36f3189f500a454b335
#
_cell.length_a   1.000
_cell.length_b   1.000
_cell.length_c   1.000
_cell.angle_alpha   90.00
_cell.angle_beta   90.00
_cell.angle_gamma   90.00
#
_symmetry.space_group_name_H-M   'P 1'
#
loop_
_entity.id
_entity.type
_entity.pdbx_description
1 polymer ?
#
loop_
_entity_poly.entity_id
_entity_poly.type
_entity_poly.pdbx_seq_one_letter_code
_entity_poly.pdbx_strand_id
1 'polypeptide(L)'
;MGHSTSLISWGVVGLSSSFPRPATGRTLLLAGKRNYTHAIAFEMICDEICSGRTVHWIDGGMALDPSRLIPLLSKRGSSPEKLRLLQGCRAFTAHQMVDLVRRAKEDIRSKAQESEIRLVLITDLIGMFGDMQVRRAEGISMLSESLERIKSLAQSRNVLVVMTMPEPRTNDVQRGLPARMNECADDKVSIASYDGTNIVATHHNLQISANPIQSLAASVSLRDFYASDHSSRVVCMRPPLDNVSSDTPNGERMEQDARRASAS
;
A
#
# COMPACT_ATOMS: atom_id res chain seq x y z
N MET A 1 29.21 -1.70 -10.01
CA MET A 1 28.40 -0.59 -10.56
C MET A 1 27.40 -0.22 -9.48
N GLY A 2 27.52 0.98 -8.88
CA GLY A 2 26.56 1.45 -7.88
C GLY A 2 25.23 1.75 -8.56
N HIS A 3 24.18 1.02 -8.20
CA HIS A 3 22.83 1.37 -8.65
C HIS A 3 22.42 2.67 -7.98
N SER A 4 22.01 3.66 -8.77
CA SER A 4 21.42 4.89 -8.23
C SER A 4 20.09 4.55 -7.58
N THR A 5 19.93 4.89 -6.31
CA THR A 5 18.67 4.72 -5.58
C THR A 5 17.65 5.72 -6.12
N SER A 6 16.51 5.23 -6.58
CA SER A 6 15.40 6.06 -7.05
C SER A 6 14.30 6.13 -6.01
N LEU A 7 13.64 7.29 -5.89
CA LEU A 7 12.51 7.47 -4.99
C LEU A 7 11.19 7.19 -5.72
N ILE A 8 10.31 6.44 -5.08
CA ILE A 8 8.97 6.11 -5.57
C ILE A 8 7.95 7.06 -4.92
N SER A 9 7.00 7.54 -5.69
CA SER A 9 5.90 8.35 -5.17
C SER A 9 4.90 7.50 -4.40
N TRP A 10 4.31 8.05 -3.34
CA TRP A 10 3.18 7.43 -2.65
C TRP A 10 1.89 7.44 -3.49
N GLY A 11 1.83 8.27 -4.54
CA GLY A 11 0.60 8.50 -5.32
C GLY A 11 -0.50 9.24 -4.54
N VAL A 12 -0.32 9.44 -3.23
CA VAL A 12 -1.24 10.14 -2.33
C VAL A 12 -0.53 11.40 -1.81
N VAL A 13 -1.13 12.57 -2.04
CA VAL A 13 -0.53 13.87 -1.69
C VAL A 13 -0.21 13.94 -0.20
N GLY A 14 -1.13 13.50 0.66
CA GLY A 14 -0.95 13.52 2.11
C GLY A 14 0.24 12.70 2.60
N LEU A 15 0.46 11.52 2.05
CA LEU A 15 1.63 10.72 2.39
C LEU A 15 2.90 11.33 1.84
N SER A 16 2.86 11.86 0.61
CA SER A 16 4.03 12.43 -0.05
C SER A 16 4.58 13.69 0.63
N SER A 17 3.72 14.44 1.33
CA SER A 17 4.12 15.64 2.08
C SER A 17 4.62 15.33 3.49
N SER A 18 4.24 14.19 4.06
CA SER A 18 4.43 13.89 5.48
C SER A 18 5.42 12.76 5.74
N PHE A 19 5.53 11.82 4.80
CA PHE A 19 6.45 10.68 4.93
C PHE A 19 7.58 10.77 3.90
N PRO A 20 8.75 10.23 4.23
CA PRO A 20 9.82 10.06 3.25
C PRO A 20 9.31 9.17 2.12
N ARG A 21 9.70 9.51 0.88
CA ARG A 21 9.36 8.67 -0.28
C ARG A 21 10.09 7.33 -0.16
N PRO A 22 9.38 6.22 -0.41
CA PRO A 22 10.01 4.90 -0.45
C PRO A 22 11.11 4.86 -1.53
N ALA A 23 12.18 4.17 -1.24
CA ALA A 23 13.33 4.06 -2.12
C ALA A 23 13.40 2.69 -2.79
N THR A 24 13.90 2.63 -4.03
CA THR A 24 14.25 1.34 -4.66
C THR A 24 15.39 0.65 -3.90
N GLY A 25 15.49 -0.65 -4.04
CA GLY A 25 16.42 -1.48 -3.29
C GLY A 25 15.93 -1.87 -1.90
N ARG A 26 14.70 -1.51 -1.54
CA ARG A 26 14.10 -1.71 -0.20
C ARG A 26 12.77 -2.45 -0.25
N THR A 27 12.36 -2.94 0.90
CA THR A 27 11.06 -3.55 1.13
C THR A 27 10.19 -2.64 2.00
N LEU A 28 8.94 -2.42 1.59
CA LEU A 28 7.94 -1.61 2.28
C LEU A 28 6.76 -2.49 2.68
N LEU A 29 6.36 -2.45 3.94
CA LEU A 29 5.18 -3.13 4.46
C LEU A 29 4.03 -2.14 4.69
N LEU A 30 2.94 -2.30 3.97
CA LEU A 30 1.68 -1.59 4.22
C LEU A 30 0.79 -2.47 5.10
N ALA A 31 0.56 -2.05 6.35
CA ALA A 31 -0.23 -2.79 7.34
C ALA A 31 -1.52 -2.06 7.69
N GLY A 32 -2.63 -2.79 7.89
CA GLY A 32 -3.93 -2.24 8.26
C GLY A 32 -5.08 -2.93 7.55
N LYS A 33 -6.27 -2.34 7.56
CA LYS A 33 -7.42 -2.92 6.84
C LYS A 33 -7.10 -3.11 5.36
N ARG A 34 -7.53 -4.25 4.81
CA ARG A 34 -7.21 -4.67 3.43
C ARG A 34 -7.58 -3.60 2.40
N ASN A 35 -8.75 -2.98 2.53
CA ASN A 35 -9.20 -1.94 1.62
C ASN A 35 -8.29 -0.70 1.64
N TYR A 36 -7.71 -0.35 2.79
CA TYR A 36 -6.81 0.79 2.92
C TYR A 36 -5.42 0.50 2.37
N THR A 37 -4.85 -0.66 2.74
CA THR A 37 -3.51 -1.06 2.24
C THR A 37 -3.52 -1.21 0.72
N HIS A 38 -4.58 -1.81 0.15
CA HIS A 38 -4.72 -1.95 -1.30
C HIS A 38 -4.94 -0.59 -1.98
N ALA A 39 -5.75 0.30 -1.39
CA ALA A 39 -5.98 1.62 -1.97
C ALA A 39 -4.66 2.40 -2.13
N ILE A 40 -3.82 2.43 -1.08
CA ILE A 40 -2.50 3.08 -1.16
C ILE A 40 -1.60 2.40 -2.19
N ALA A 41 -1.55 1.06 -2.19
CA ALA A 41 -0.76 0.32 -3.18
C ALA A 41 -1.20 0.62 -4.62
N PHE A 42 -2.50 0.77 -4.87
CA PHE A 42 -3.04 1.10 -6.19
C PHE A 42 -2.71 2.53 -6.61
N GLU A 43 -2.69 3.48 -5.69
CA GLU A 43 -2.24 4.84 -5.97
C GLU A 43 -0.76 4.85 -6.40
N MET A 44 0.10 4.07 -5.72
CA MET A 44 1.51 3.91 -6.09
C MET A 44 1.66 3.26 -7.49
N ILE A 45 0.89 2.19 -7.78
CA ILE A 45 0.86 1.55 -9.10
C ILE A 45 0.49 2.56 -10.18
N CYS A 46 -0.60 3.31 -9.97
CA CYS A 46 -1.08 4.28 -10.96
C CYS A 46 -0.05 5.37 -11.22
N ASP A 47 0.67 5.84 -10.20
CA ASP A 47 1.69 6.85 -10.35
C ASP A 47 2.88 6.35 -11.22
N GLU A 48 3.34 5.12 -10.99
CA GLU A 48 4.38 4.49 -11.79
C GLU A 48 3.90 4.25 -13.25
N ILE A 49 2.69 3.72 -13.45
CA ILE A 49 2.11 3.49 -14.78
C ILE A 49 1.90 4.82 -15.52
N CYS A 50 1.41 5.87 -14.86
CA CYS A 50 1.26 7.20 -15.44
C CYS A 50 2.60 7.76 -15.91
N SER A 51 3.67 7.46 -15.20
CA SER A 51 5.04 7.82 -15.55
C SER A 51 5.66 6.95 -16.65
N GLY A 52 4.88 6.02 -17.25
CA GLY A 52 5.34 5.15 -18.34
C GLY A 52 6.16 3.94 -17.90
N ARG A 53 6.19 3.61 -16.60
CA ARG A 53 6.95 2.50 -16.05
C ARG A 53 6.09 1.26 -15.87
N THR A 54 6.70 0.10 -16.03
CA THR A 54 6.04 -1.19 -15.79
C THR A 54 6.01 -1.52 -14.29
N VAL A 55 4.89 -2.05 -13.84
CA VAL A 55 4.70 -2.55 -12.47
C VAL A 55 4.42 -4.04 -12.51
N HIS A 56 5.07 -4.78 -11.62
CA HIS A 56 4.82 -6.21 -11.44
C HIS A 56 3.98 -6.44 -10.18
N TRP A 57 2.84 -7.13 -10.33
CA TRP A 57 1.91 -7.40 -9.22
C TRP A 57 1.70 -8.89 -9.03
N ILE A 58 2.15 -9.43 -7.89
CA ILE A 58 1.93 -10.81 -7.44
C ILE A 58 0.79 -10.81 -6.41
N ASP A 59 -0.30 -11.49 -6.72
CA ASP A 59 -1.51 -11.49 -5.89
C ASP A 59 -1.78 -12.86 -5.26
N GLY A 60 -1.85 -12.91 -3.93
CA GLY A 60 -2.24 -14.10 -3.18
C GLY A 60 -3.65 -14.03 -2.59
N GLY A 61 -4.34 -12.91 -2.76
CA GLY A 61 -5.60 -12.65 -2.06
C GLY A 61 -6.82 -12.39 -2.94
N MET A 62 -6.75 -12.77 -4.22
CA MET A 62 -7.82 -12.50 -5.20
C MET A 62 -8.13 -11.00 -5.35
N ALA A 63 -7.13 -10.15 -5.14
CA ALA A 63 -7.24 -8.70 -5.25
C ALA A 63 -6.88 -8.18 -6.65
N LEU A 64 -6.22 -9.01 -7.48
CA LEU A 64 -5.79 -8.64 -8.82
C LEU A 64 -7.01 -8.40 -9.74
N ASP A 65 -7.41 -7.15 -9.76
CA ASP A 65 -8.47 -6.64 -10.64
C ASP A 65 -8.01 -5.31 -11.24
N PRO A 66 -7.47 -5.33 -12.46
CA PRO A 66 -6.97 -4.12 -13.12
C PRO A 66 -8.05 -3.06 -13.35
N SER A 67 -9.34 -3.45 -13.41
CA SER A 67 -10.42 -2.48 -13.60
C SER A 67 -10.51 -1.44 -12.48
N ARG A 68 -10.08 -1.80 -11.28
CA ARG A 68 -10.03 -0.89 -10.11
C ARG A 68 -9.01 0.25 -10.27
N LEU A 69 -8.06 0.12 -11.18
CA LEU A 69 -7.07 1.15 -11.47
C LEU A 69 -7.59 2.19 -12.47
N ILE A 70 -8.63 1.84 -13.26
CA ILE A 70 -9.17 2.73 -14.32
C ILE A 70 -9.61 4.09 -13.75
N PRO A 71 -10.43 4.17 -12.68
CA PRO A 71 -10.82 5.46 -12.11
C PRO A 71 -9.62 6.28 -11.62
N LEU A 72 -8.61 5.62 -11.06
CA LEU A 72 -7.40 6.27 -10.57
C LEU A 72 -6.53 6.82 -11.70
N LEU A 73 -6.42 6.10 -12.82
CA LEU A 73 -5.75 6.56 -14.04
C LEU A 73 -6.50 7.74 -14.65
N SER A 74 -7.83 7.65 -14.77
CA SER A 74 -8.67 8.72 -15.30
C SER A 74 -8.56 10.00 -14.47
N LYS A 75 -8.55 9.89 -13.14
CA LYS A 75 -8.34 11.03 -12.22
C LYS A 75 -6.99 11.72 -12.46
N ARG A 76 -5.99 11.01 -12.97
CA ARG A 76 -4.66 11.53 -13.35
C ARG A 76 -4.58 12.00 -14.80
N GLY A 77 -5.70 12.05 -15.53
CA GLY A 77 -5.73 12.37 -16.95
C GLY A 77 -5.03 11.34 -17.85
N SER A 78 -4.93 10.11 -17.38
CA SER A 78 -4.22 9.04 -18.07
C SER A 78 -5.18 8.07 -18.74
N SER A 79 -4.80 7.57 -19.93
CA SER A 79 -5.61 6.59 -20.66
C SER A 79 -5.60 5.21 -19.99
N PRO A 80 -6.74 4.49 -19.96
CA PRO A 80 -6.80 3.09 -19.51
C PRO A 80 -5.86 2.14 -20.28
N GLU A 81 -5.46 2.47 -21.50
CA GLU A 81 -4.50 1.69 -22.29
C GLU A 81 -3.15 1.52 -21.58
N LYS A 82 -2.80 2.43 -20.68
CA LYS A 82 -1.59 2.30 -19.86
C LYS A 82 -1.61 1.09 -18.93
N LEU A 83 -2.76 0.44 -18.71
CA LEU A 83 -2.83 -0.84 -17.98
C LEU A 83 -1.99 -1.95 -18.64
N ARG A 84 -1.61 -1.83 -19.90
CA ARG A 84 -0.64 -2.73 -20.55
C ARG A 84 0.72 -2.76 -19.85
N LEU A 85 1.06 -1.72 -19.08
CA LEU A 85 2.26 -1.65 -18.25
C LEU A 85 2.13 -2.40 -16.92
N LEU A 86 0.93 -2.90 -16.58
CA LEU A 86 0.71 -3.73 -15.42
C LEU A 86 0.92 -5.21 -15.78
N GLN A 87 1.84 -5.85 -15.11
CA GLN A 87 2.09 -7.28 -15.23
C GLN A 87 1.58 -7.96 -13.97
N GLY A 88 0.42 -8.59 -14.08
CA GLY A 88 -0.24 -9.26 -12.96
C GLY A 88 -0.10 -10.77 -13.03
N CYS A 89 0.22 -11.39 -11.91
CA CYS A 89 0.15 -12.85 -11.73
C CYS A 89 -0.53 -13.17 -10.41
N ARG A 90 -1.29 -14.26 -10.38
CA ARG A 90 -2.07 -14.68 -9.20
C ARG A 90 -1.67 -16.09 -8.77
N ALA A 91 -1.45 -16.25 -7.47
CA ALA A 91 -1.35 -17.53 -6.83
C ALA A 91 -2.72 -17.98 -6.30
N PHE A 92 -3.03 -19.25 -6.46
CA PHE A 92 -4.20 -19.89 -5.87
C PHE A 92 -3.83 -20.85 -4.73
N THR A 93 -2.54 -21.18 -4.59
CA THR A 93 -2.01 -22.03 -3.53
C THR A 93 -0.72 -21.45 -2.97
N ALA A 94 -0.37 -21.84 -1.75
CA ALA A 94 0.89 -21.44 -1.10
C ALA A 94 2.13 -21.80 -1.96
N HIS A 95 2.14 -23.00 -2.56
CA HIS A 95 3.24 -23.42 -3.44
C HIS A 95 3.36 -22.55 -4.70
N GLN A 96 2.23 -22.21 -5.32
CA GLN A 96 2.24 -21.28 -6.46
C GLN A 96 2.78 -19.90 -6.05
N MET A 97 2.46 -19.41 -4.84
CA MET A 97 3.01 -18.15 -4.34
C MET A 97 4.53 -18.21 -4.23
N VAL A 98 5.08 -19.28 -3.64
CA VAL A 98 6.55 -19.48 -3.58
C VAL A 98 7.15 -19.48 -4.98
N ASP A 99 6.53 -20.18 -5.93
CA ASP A 99 7.01 -20.23 -7.31
C ASP A 99 6.98 -18.88 -8.01
N LEU A 100 5.91 -18.09 -7.84
CA LEU A 100 5.81 -16.75 -8.42
C LEU A 100 6.87 -15.81 -7.83
N VAL A 101 7.06 -15.82 -6.52
CA VAL A 101 8.10 -15.02 -5.86
C VAL A 101 9.50 -15.45 -6.35
N ARG A 102 9.73 -16.76 -6.51
CA ARG A 102 10.99 -17.28 -7.02
C ARG A 102 11.28 -16.80 -8.45
N ARG A 103 10.29 -16.82 -9.33
CA ARG A 103 10.44 -16.42 -10.74
C ARG A 103 10.51 -14.90 -10.94
N ALA A 104 9.95 -14.11 -10.01
CA ALA A 104 9.87 -12.66 -10.15
C ALA A 104 11.19 -11.99 -10.52
N LYS A 105 12.30 -12.49 -9.98
CA LYS A 105 13.65 -11.97 -10.29
C LYS A 105 14.05 -12.14 -11.77
N GLU A 106 13.70 -13.27 -12.36
CA GLU A 106 13.98 -13.55 -13.77
C GLU A 106 12.98 -12.85 -14.69
N ASP A 107 11.73 -12.80 -14.30
CA ASP A 107 10.68 -12.09 -15.03
C ASP A 107 11.01 -10.59 -15.15
N ILE A 108 11.47 -9.98 -14.05
CA ILE A 108 11.92 -8.58 -14.06
C ILE A 108 13.16 -8.41 -14.93
N ARG A 109 14.10 -9.36 -14.87
CA ARG A 109 15.33 -9.30 -15.72
C ARG A 109 15.00 -9.36 -17.19
N SER A 110 14.16 -10.29 -17.61
CA SER A 110 13.80 -10.49 -19.02
C SER A 110 13.08 -9.27 -19.60
N LYS A 111 12.29 -8.58 -18.79
CA LYS A 111 11.47 -7.45 -19.21
C LYS A 111 12.12 -6.08 -19.00
N ALA A 112 13.19 -6.00 -18.22
CA ALA A 112 13.93 -4.75 -18.00
C ALA A 112 14.56 -4.18 -19.29
N GLN A 113 14.60 -4.95 -20.37
CA GLN A 113 15.02 -4.48 -21.69
C GLN A 113 13.93 -3.71 -22.42
N GLU A 114 12.66 -3.94 -22.08
CA GLU A 114 11.49 -3.32 -22.74
C GLU A 114 10.99 -2.08 -22.00
N SER A 115 11.05 -2.11 -20.67
CA SER A 115 10.65 -0.96 -19.85
C SER A 115 11.28 -1.03 -18.44
N GLU A 116 11.43 0.14 -17.82
CA GLU A 116 11.92 0.24 -16.44
C GLU A 116 10.88 -0.33 -15.46
N ILE A 117 11.28 -1.29 -14.62
CA ILE A 117 10.49 -1.81 -13.50
C ILE A 117 11.14 -1.33 -12.21
N ARG A 118 10.44 -0.49 -11.44
CA ARG A 118 10.92 0.02 -10.16
C ARG A 118 10.05 -0.40 -8.99
N LEU A 119 8.83 -0.87 -9.26
CA LEU A 119 7.84 -1.25 -8.27
C LEU A 119 7.36 -2.69 -8.48
N VAL A 120 7.43 -3.49 -7.44
CA VAL A 120 6.81 -4.81 -7.33
C VAL A 120 5.81 -4.77 -6.20
N LEU A 121 4.56 -5.12 -6.45
CA LEU A 121 3.54 -5.26 -5.41
C LEU A 121 3.29 -6.74 -5.13
N ILE A 122 3.27 -7.12 -3.86
CA ILE A 122 2.88 -8.46 -3.40
C ILE A 122 1.74 -8.32 -2.41
N THR A 123 0.56 -8.85 -2.76
CA THR A 123 -0.63 -8.75 -1.92
C THR A 123 -0.97 -10.06 -1.22
N ASP A 124 -1.40 -9.94 0.04
CA ASP A 124 -1.97 -11.03 0.86
C ASP A 124 -1.07 -12.25 1.05
N LEU A 125 0.24 -12.05 1.14
CA LEU A 125 1.22 -13.12 1.31
C LEU A 125 0.93 -13.98 2.55
N ILE A 126 0.58 -13.37 3.70
CA ILE A 126 0.25 -14.09 4.93
C ILE A 126 -0.96 -15.01 4.74
N GLY A 127 -1.99 -14.53 4.04
CA GLY A 127 -3.20 -15.29 3.81
C GLY A 127 -2.97 -16.65 3.13
N MET A 128 -2.00 -16.70 2.23
CA MET A 128 -1.61 -17.94 1.53
C MET A 128 -0.93 -18.95 2.44
N PHE A 129 0.02 -18.48 3.26
CA PHE A 129 0.81 -19.37 4.14
C PHE A 129 0.13 -19.65 5.47
N GLY A 130 -0.84 -18.81 5.87
CA GLY A 130 -1.70 -18.98 7.03
C GLY A 130 -2.92 -19.87 6.78
N ASP A 131 -3.15 -20.35 5.56
CA ASP A 131 -4.28 -21.19 5.22
C ASP A 131 -4.33 -22.47 6.09
N MET A 132 -5.53 -22.88 6.48
CA MET A 132 -5.73 -24.06 7.34
C MET A 132 -5.30 -25.37 6.66
N GLN A 133 -5.30 -25.40 5.33
CA GLN A 133 -4.88 -26.56 4.55
C GLN A 133 -3.34 -26.71 4.53
N VAL A 134 -2.61 -25.65 4.87
CA VAL A 134 -1.14 -25.65 4.93
C VAL A 134 -0.69 -26.01 6.35
N ARG A 135 0.17 -27.04 6.48
CA ARG A 135 0.74 -27.39 7.77
C ARG A 135 1.53 -26.22 8.37
N ARG A 136 1.43 -26.02 9.69
CA ARG A 136 2.05 -24.87 10.37
C ARG A 136 3.55 -24.70 10.04
N ALA A 137 4.32 -25.78 10.19
CA ALA A 137 5.77 -25.74 9.93
C ALA A 137 6.08 -25.43 8.47
N GLU A 138 5.32 -26.00 7.54
CA GLU A 138 5.42 -25.80 6.11
C GLU A 138 5.10 -24.35 5.73
N GLY A 139 3.99 -23.78 6.21
CA GLY A 139 3.61 -22.40 5.96
C GLY A 139 4.64 -21.40 6.48
N ILE A 140 5.22 -21.65 7.65
CA ILE A 140 6.31 -20.85 8.23
C ILE A 140 7.56 -20.94 7.33
N SER A 141 7.94 -22.13 6.88
CA SER A 141 9.11 -22.34 6.01
C SER A 141 8.93 -21.64 4.67
N MET A 142 7.78 -21.83 4.02
CA MET A 142 7.46 -21.18 2.73
C MET A 142 7.44 -19.65 2.84
N LEU A 143 6.88 -19.09 3.93
CA LEU A 143 6.92 -17.64 4.16
C LEU A 143 8.36 -17.16 4.33
N SER A 144 9.17 -17.83 5.16
CA SER A 144 10.56 -17.42 5.39
C SER A 144 11.37 -17.44 4.11
N GLU A 145 11.26 -18.51 3.31
CA GLU A 145 11.90 -18.61 2.00
C GLU A 145 11.45 -17.48 1.06
N SER A 146 10.14 -17.21 1.01
CA SER A 146 9.59 -16.14 0.18
C SER A 146 10.12 -14.76 0.59
N LEU A 147 10.20 -14.48 1.89
CA LEU A 147 10.68 -13.21 2.42
C LEU A 147 12.18 -12.98 2.12
N GLU A 148 13.01 -14.01 2.22
CA GLU A 148 14.42 -13.95 1.83
C GLU A 148 14.57 -13.62 0.35
N ARG A 149 13.77 -14.27 -0.51
CA ARG A 149 13.74 -14.00 -1.95
C ARG A 149 13.27 -12.60 -2.28
N ILE A 150 12.24 -12.10 -1.59
CA ILE A 150 11.71 -10.74 -1.72
C ILE A 150 12.80 -9.72 -1.38
N LYS A 151 13.51 -9.92 -0.28
CA LYS A 151 14.62 -9.03 0.11
C LYS A 151 15.75 -9.06 -0.91
N SER A 152 16.15 -10.25 -1.36
CA SER A 152 17.13 -10.42 -2.44
C SER A 152 16.67 -9.77 -3.75
N LEU A 153 15.39 -9.86 -4.10
CA LEU A 153 14.80 -9.23 -5.27
C LEU A 153 14.93 -7.71 -5.20
N ALA A 154 14.50 -7.09 -4.10
CA ALA A 154 14.57 -5.66 -3.88
C ALA A 154 16.01 -5.15 -4.12
N GLN A 155 16.98 -5.75 -3.43
CA GLN A 155 18.38 -5.34 -3.47
C GLN A 155 19.03 -5.58 -4.83
N SER A 156 18.89 -6.82 -5.37
CA SER A 156 19.63 -7.22 -6.58
C SER A 156 19.07 -6.61 -7.87
N ARG A 157 17.81 -6.18 -7.87
CA ARG A 157 17.14 -5.53 -9.03
C ARG A 157 16.93 -4.04 -8.83
N ASN A 158 17.29 -3.51 -7.67
CA ASN A 158 17.08 -2.12 -7.32
C ASN A 158 15.61 -1.69 -7.51
N VAL A 159 14.68 -2.54 -7.07
CA VAL A 159 13.24 -2.28 -7.10
C VAL A 159 12.72 -2.05 -5.69
N LEU A 160 11.66 -1.27 -5.55
CA LEU A 160 10.87 -1.22 -4.33
C LEU A 160 9.91 -2.42 -4.34
N VAL A 161 9.97 -3.27 -3.30
CA VAL A 161 8.98 -4.32 -3.11
C VAL A 161 8.01 -3.88 -2.04
N VAL A 162 6.76 -3.65 -2.42
CA VAL A 162 5.66 -3.31 -1.52
C VAL A 162 4.91 -4.58 -1.17
N MET A 163 4.80 -4.87 0.11
CA MET A 163 4.00 -5.98 0.64
C MET A 163 2.79 -5.42 1.37
N THR A 164 1.60 -6.02 1.16
CA THR A 164 0.43 -5.69 1.97
C THR A 164 0.23 -6.73 3.07
N MET A 165 -0.05 -6.25 4.27
CA MET A 165 -0.41 -7.07 5.42
C MET A 165 -1.78 -6.59 5.92
N PRO A 166 -2.88 -7.23 5.51
CA PRO A 166 -4.18 -6.97 6.10
C PRO A 166 -4.18 -7.34 7.59
N GLU A 167 -5.21 -6.91 8.32
CA GLU A 167 -5.37 -7.30 9.73
C GLU A 167 -5.25 -8.83 9.85
N PRO A 168 -4.26 -9.33 10.60
CA PRO A 168 -3.98 -10.76 10.64
C PRO A 168 -5.08 -11.50 11.39
N ARG A 169 -5.46 -12.68 10.88
CA ARG A 169 -6.36 -13.57 11.58
C ARG A 169 -5.66 -14.19 12.81
N THR A 170 -6.44 -14.65 13.78
CA THR A 170 -5.89 -15.29 15.01
C THR A 170 -4.90 -16.41 14.69
N ASN A 171 -5.21 -17.25 13.70
CA ASN A 171 -4.32 -18.32 13.27
C ASN A 171 -2.98 -17.80 12.71
N ASP A 172 -2.98 -16.69 11.98
CA ASP A 172 -1.77 -16.08 11.42
C ASP A 172 -0.87 -15.55 12.55
N VAL A 173 -1.48 -14.94 13.57
CA VAL A 173 -0.77 -14.46 14.77
C VAL A 173 -0.16 -15.63 15.55
N GLN A 174 -0.92 -16.69 15.78
CA GLN A 174 -0.44 -17.90 16.49
C GLN A 174 0.71 -18.59 15.75
N ARG A 175 0.75 -18.50 14.43
CA ARG A 175 1.87 -18.99 13.59
C ARG A 175 3.08 -18.06 13.59
N GLY A 176 2.96 -16.84 14.11
CA GLY A 176 4.03 -15.82 14.10
C GLY A 176 4.31 -15.24 12.71
N LEU A 177 3.38 -15.37 11.74
CA LEU A 177 3.58 -14.91 10.37
C LEU A 177 3.71 -13.37 10.26
N PRO A 178 2.90 -12.56 10.99
CA PRO A 178 3.04 -11.10 10.97
C PRO A 178 4.38 -10.62 11.50
N ALA A 179 4.93 -11.27 12.53
CA ALA A 179 6.24 -10.93 13.09
C ALA A 179 7.35 -11.08 12.03
N ARG A 180 7.35 -12.20 11.30
CA ARG A 180 8.31 -12.45 10.22
C ARG A 180 8.24 -11.43 9.09
N MET A 181 7.03 -11.00 8.71
CA MET A 181 6.89 -9.93 7.72
C MET A 181 7.43 -8.59 8.21
N ASN A 182 7.20 -8.25 9.49
CA ASN A 182 7.78 -7.06 10.10
C ASN A 182 9.32 -7.11 10.13
N GLU A 183 9.91 -8.27 10.41
CA GLU A 183 11.37 -8.47 10.43
C GLU A 183 12.00 -8.34 9.04
N CYS A 184 11.27 -8.72 8.00
CA CYS A 184 11.74 -8.61 6.62
C CYS A 184 11.70 -7.18 6.09
N ALA A 185 10.71 -6.39 6.51
CA ALA A 185 10.47 -5.06 5.97
C ALA A 185 11.53 -4.06 6.42
N ASP A 186 12.05 -3.28 5.47
CA ASP A 186 12.97 -2.16 5.78
C ASP A 186 12.18 -0.95 6.30
N ASP A 187 10.98 -0.73 5.77
CA ASP A 187 10.06 0.33 6.18
C ASP A 187 8.66 -0.24 6.37
N LYS A 188 7.89 0.32 7.30
CA LYS A 188 6.51 -0.05 7.55
C LYS A 188 5.62 1.18 7.66
N VAL A 189 4.47 1.14 7.01
CA VAL A 189 3.39 2.11 7.19
C VAL A 189 2.16 1.39 7.69
N SER A 190 1.70 1.77 8.88
CA SER A 190 0.45 1.29 9.47
C SER A 190 -0.67 2.26 9.14
N ILE A 191 -1.74 1.79 8.47
CA ILE A 191 -2.84 2.61 7.98
C ILE A 191 -4.06 2.33 8.84
N ALA A 192 -4.47 3.32 9.64
CA ALA A 192 -5.64 3.22 10.52
C ALA A 192 -6.94 3.54 9.78
N SER A 193 -6.93 4.54 8.89
CA SER A 193 -8.08 4.89 8.04
C SER A 193 -7.64 5.53 6.74
N TYR A 194 -8.49 5.36 5.70
CA TYR A 194 -8.37 6.02 4.42
C TYR A 194 -9.74 6.08 3.74
N ASP A 195 -10.18 7.27 3.34
CA ASP A 195 -11.48 7.52 2.68
C ASP A 195 -11.35 8.03 1.23
N GLY A 196 -10.14 8.04 0.69
CA GLY A 196 -9.82 8.57 -0.64
C GLY A 196 -9.26 10.00 -0.60
N THR A 197 -9.44 10.71 0.48
CA THR A 197 -8.96 12.09 0.68
C THR A 197 -8.15 12.21 1.97
N ASN A 198 -8.70 11.71 3.08
CA ASN A 198 -8.07 11.75 4.39
C ASN A 198 -7.39 10.41 4.68
N ILE A 199 -6.19 10.48 5.23
CA ILE A 199 -5.45 9.31 5.66
C ILE A 199 -4.95 9.50 7.09
N VAL A 200 -5.10 8.45 7.90
CA VAL A 200 -4.45 8.34 9.21
C VAL A 200 -3.49 7.18 9.12
N ALA A 201 -2.21 7.48 9.15
CA ALA A 201 -1.16 6.49 9.02
C ALA A 201 0.03 6.81 9.91
N THR A 202 0.79 5.78 10.26
CA THR A 202 2.04 5.88 11.04
C THR A 202 3.17 5.25 10.24
N HIS A 203 4.23 5.99 10.01
CA HIS A 203 5.44 5.48 9.37
C HIS A 203 6.44 5.00 10.42
N HIS A 204 6.92 3.78 10.26
CA HIS A 204 7.96 3.18 11.09
C HIS A 204 9.17 2.86 10.21
N ASN A 205 10.30 3.50 10.49
CA ASN A 205 11.57 3.11 9.87
C ASN A 205 12.21 2.02 10.73
N LEU A 206 12.15 0.78 10.25
CA LEU A 206 12.60 -0.38 11.00
C LEU A 206 14.12 -0.54 11.02
N GLN A 207 14.85 0.16 10.15
CA GLN A 207 16.32 0.11 10.15
C GLN A 207 16.96 1.05 11.19
N ILE A 208 16.25 2.11 11.62
CA ILE A 208 16.77 3.05 12.61
C ILE A 208 16.51 2.57 14.05
N SER A 209 15.60 1.64 14.25
CA SER A 209 15.22 1.12 15.57
C SER A 209 16.15 0.02 16.12
N ALA A 210 17.44 0.09 15.84
CA ALA A 210 18.45 -0.78 16.48
C ALA A 210 18.64 -0.50 17.97
N ASN A 211 17.94 0.48 18.56
CA ASN A 211 17.87 0.70 20.00
C ASN A 211 16.58 0.07 20.56
N PRO A 212 16.67 -1.04 21.31
CA PRO A 212 15.51 -1.78 21.83
C PRO A 212 14.62 -0.98 22.79
N ILE A 213 15.05 0.20 23.24
CA ILE A 213 14.29 1.06 24.16
C ILE A 213 13.25 1.93 23.43
N GLN A 214 13.36 2.12 22.11
CA GLN A 214 12.41 2.95 21.33
C GLN A 214 11.31 2.15 20.61
N SER A 215 11.35 0.82 20.61
CA SER A 215 10.33 -0.02 20.00
C SER A 215 9.05 -0.15 20.84
N LEU A 216 9.01 0.43 22.04
CA LEU A 216 7.87 0.44 22.96
C LEU A 216 7.11 1.78 22.90
N ALA A 217 7.05 2.41 21.80
CA ALA A 217 6.23 3.59 21.70
C ALA A 217 5.30 3.39 20.52
N ALA A 218 4.19 3.40 20.82
CA ALA A 218 3.30 4.44 21.11
C ALA A 218 2.13 4.36 20.14
N SER A 219 1.04 3.86 20.63
CA SER A 219 -0.25 4.41 20.25
C SER A 219 -0.26 5.88 20.73
N VAL A 220 0.30 6.76 19.90
CA VAL A 220 0.33 8.20 20.23
C VAL A 220 -1.08 8.73 20.00
N SER A 221 -1.71 9.21 21.04
CA SER A 221 -2.91 10.01 20.97
C SER A 221 -2.63 11.29 20.18
N LEU A 222 -3.62 11.80 19.44
CA LEU A 222 -3.52 13.09 18.73
C LEU A 222 -3.04 14.26 19.64
N ARG A 223 -3.19 14.15 20.95
CA ARG A 223 -2.70 15.14 21.93
C ARG A 223 -1.19 15.12 22.12
N ASP A 224 -0.55 13.97 21.93
CA ASP A 224 0.89 13.80 22.13
C ASP A 224 1.70 14.22 20.90
N PHE A 225 1.03 14.42 19.77
CA PHE A 225 1.61 14.83 18.49
C PHE A 225 2.24 16.23 18.54
N TYR A 226 1.70 17.13 19.38
CA TYR A 226 2.19 18.49 19.52
C TYR A 226 3.33 18.65 20.52
N ALA A 227 3.70 17.60 21.24
CA ALA A 227 4.61 17.69 22.37
C ALA A 227 5.99 17.00 22.19
N SER A 228 6.23 16.22 21.12
CA SER A 228 7.48 15.45 21.05
C SER A 228 8.02 15.26 19.63
N ASP A 229 9.29 15.60 19.49
CA ASP A 229 10.14 15.41 18.31
C ASP A 229 10.61 13.95 18.23
N HIS A 230 9.75 13.04 17.79
CA HIS A 230 10.05 11.61 17.69
C HIS A 230 9.99 11.09 16.26
N SER A 231 10.82 10.10 15.95
CA SER A 231 11.04 9.46 14.64
C SER A 231 9.82 8.76 14.01
N SER A 232 8.65 8.82 14.65
CA SER A 232 7.36 8.35 14.13
C SER A 232 6.45 9.55 13.91
N ARG A 233 5.97 9.74 12.68
CA ARG A 233 5.01 10.80 12.34
C ARG A 233 3.64 10.19 12.13
N VAL A 234 2.66 10.62 12.94
CA VAL A 234 1.23 10.36 12.70
C VAL A 234 0.70 11.50 11.84
N VAL A 235 0.08 11.16 10.72
CA VAL A 235 -0.52 12.15 9.83
C VAL A 235 -2.01 12.00 9.86
N CYS A 236 -2.68 13.04 10.33
CA CYS A 236 -4.11 13.21 10.20
C CYS A 236 -4.34 14.40 9.26
N MET A 237 -4.72 14.14 8.01
CA MET A 237 -5.01 15.20 7.06
C MET A 237 -6.50 15.38 6.91
N ARG A 238 -6.96 16.58 7.26
CA ARG A 238 -8.23 17.13 6.74
C ARG A 238 -7.88 17.98 5.52
N PRO A 239 -8.68 17.97 4.45
CA PRO A 239 -8.52 18.93 3.39
C PRO A 239 -8.69 20.34 4.00
N PRO A 240 -8.00 21.36 3.46
CA PRO A 240 -8.27 22.72 3.82
C PRO A 240 -9.77 22.97 3.58
N LEU A 241 -10.46 23.46 4.59
CA LEU A 241 -11.81 23.98 4.43
C LEU A 241 -11.67 25.17 3.49
N ASP A 242 -12.07 25.00 2.26
CA ASP A 242 -12.31 26.15 1.39
C ASP A 242 -13.27 27.06 2.14
N ASN A 243 -12.82 28.30 2.39
CA ASN A 243 -13.65 29.35 2.92
C ASN A 243 -14.80 29.57 1.93
N VAL A 244 -15.90 28.88 2.14
CA VAL A 244 -17.16 29.21 1.53
C VAL A 244 -17.59 30.53 2.20
N SER A 245 -17.29 31.62 1.51
CA SER A 245 -17.85 32.92 1.82
C SER A 245 -19.36 32.78 1.91
N SER A 246 -19.87 33.09 3.09
CA SER A 246 -21.28 33.21 3.38
C SER A 246 -21.87 34.43 2.67
N ASP A 247 -22.27 34.27 1.43
CA ASP A 247 -23.23 35.14 0.80
C ASP A 247 -24.57 34.43 0.79
N THR A 248 -25.36 34.75 1.76
CA THR A 248 -26.78 34.44 1.83
C THR A 248 -27.56 35.50 1.04
N PRO A 249 -28.24 35.17 -0.04
CA PRO A 249 -29.33 35.99 -0.52
C PRO A 249 -30.64 35.51 0.12
N ASN A 250 -31.32 36.47 0.75
CA ASN A 250 -32.69 36.49 1.23
C ASN A 250 -33.64 35.48 0.57
N GLY A 251 -34.13 34.55 1.40
CA GLY A 251 -35.27 33.72 1.09
C GLY A 251 -36.55 34.35 1.57
N GLU A 252 -37.31 34.91 0.70
CA GLU A 252 -38.76 35.12 0.83
C GLU A 252 -39.33 34.93 -0.56
N ARG A 253 -40.00 33.78 -0.76
CA ARG A 253 -41.08 33.46 -1.73
C ARG A 253 -40.94 32.01 -2.22
N MET A 254 -41.56 31.11 -1.53
CA MET A 254 -42.12 29.85 -2.09
C MET A 254 -42.88 29.05 -1.02
N GLU A 255 -43.84 29.72 -0.39
CA GLU A 255 -44.82 29.05 0.51
C GLU A 255 -46.26 29.16 -0.01
N GLN A 256 -46.49 29.28 -1.31
CA GLN A 256 -47.84 29.39 -1.89
C GLN A 256 -48.22 28.36 -2.94
N ASP A 257 -47.35 27.44 -3.36
CA ASP A 257 -47.71 26.46 -4.41
C ASP A 257 -47.94 25.00 -3.91
N ALA A 258 -47.83 24.76 -2.60
CA ALA A 258 -48.05 23.41 -2.06
C ALA A 258 -49.52 23.14 -1.62
N ARG A 259 -50.49 24.03 -1.85
CA ARG A 259 -51.90 23.85 -1.48
C ARG A 259 -52.90 23.69 -2.63
N ARG A 260 -52.45 23.41 -3.85
CA ARG A 260 -53.36 23.21 -5.00
C ARG A 260 -53.28 21.85 -5.68
N ALA A 261 -52.61 20.86 -5.13
CA ALA A 261 -52.50 19.52 -5.71
C ALA A 261 -53.12 18.40 -4.88
N SER A 262 -54.16 18.71 -4.06
CA SER A 262 -54.93 17.69 -3.34
C SER A 262 -56.46 17.91 -3.42
N ALA A 263 -56.95 18.29 -4.60
CA ALA A 263 -58.37 18.29 -4.90
C ALA A 263 -58.58 18.25 -6.41
N SER A 264 -58.48 17.05 -6.97
CA SER A 264 -59.16 16.52 -8.18
C SER A 264 -58.86 15.04 -8.31
#